data_3f39f38ddffc658faeb960da7fc94045
#
_entry.id   3f39f38ddffc658faeb960da7fc94045
#
_cell.length_a   1.000
_cell.length_b   1.000
_cell.length_c   1.000
_cell.angle_alpha   90.00
_cell.angle_beta   90.00
_cell.angle_gamma   90.00
#
_symmetry.space_group_name_H-M   'P 1'
#
loop_
_entity.id
_entity.type
_entity.pdbx_description
1 polymer ?
#
loop_
_entity_poly.entity_id
_entity_poly.type
_entity_poly.pdbx_seq_one_letter_code
_entity_poly.pdbx_strand_id
1 'polypeptide(L)'
;MDQSLYIVRDTVFGQEFGPKLVAALLGLVLVAWDRATQRRWDYLWVFVTGTVVWGGTVYAIQRRGIREMPSHLLLGHELPPVVAQLIQGAAEGATMAVMGVFVADRWLTRGHRVRAFIAFVVFGAALALSSWRATGVHGQQVGSRREVFNTASLLFIALLLAISLGAAWRHPWCRTRLVAMFVAIVGLGAVWTVAQVIAGGRWVEVGSEASGGSLQHARPALTAAILGFDIVFEIAVVYLPFLAIPIL
;
A
#
# COMPACT_ATOMS: atom_id res chain seq x y z
N MET A 1 -6.94 -3.99 30.55
CA MET A 1 -5.78 -4.57 29.82
C MET A 1 -5.91 -4.14 28.38
N ASP A 2 -5.11 -3.16 27.98
CA ASP A 2 -5.10 -2.72 26.58
C ASP A 2 -4.42 -3.81 25.76
N GLN A 3 -5.23 -4.57 25.02
CA GLN A 3 -4.71 -5.52 24.04
C GLN A 3 -4.48 -4.76 22.75
N SER A 4 -3.24 -4.69 22.30
CA SER A 4 -2.91 -4.16 20.98
C SER A 4 -3.18 -5.20 19.89
N LEU A 5 -3.51 -4.72 18.71
CA LEU A 5 -3.73 -5.52 17.52
C LEU A 5 -2.61 -5.24 16.52
N TYR A 6 -2.02 -6.28 16.00
CA TYR A 6 -0.91 -6.19 15.05
C TYR A 6 -1.25 -6.88 13.73
N ILE A 7 -1.06 -6.20 12.62
CA ILE A 7 -1.01 -6.85 11.30
C ILE A 7 0.41 -7.32 11.05
N VAL A 8 0.53 -8.60 10.76
CA VAL A 8 1.79 -9.25 10.41
C VAL A 8 1.80 -9.55 8.93
N ARG A 9 2.94 -9.27 8.28
CA ARG A 9 3.18 -9.57 6.88
C ARG A 9 4.53 -10.29 6.74
N ASP A 10 4.47 -11.53 6.27
CA ASP A 10 5.62 -12.40 6.01
C ASP A 10 5.59 -12.87 4.55
N THR A 11 5.91 -11.95 3.65
CA THR A 11 5.97 -12.21 2.21
C THR A 11 7.33 -11.82 1.66
N VAL A 12 7.76 -12.43 0.56
CA VAL A 12 9.01 -12.06 -0.14
C VAL A 12 9.03 -10.57 -0.45
N PHE A 13 7.90 -10.01 -0.89
CA PHE A 13 7.75 -8.58 -1.13
C PHE A 13 7.88 -7.73 0.15
N GLY A 14 7.61 -8.31 1.33
CA GLY A 14 7.76 -7.62 2.62
C GLY A 14 9.20 -7.51 3.08
N GLN A 15 10.04 -8.52 2.78
CA GLN A 15 11.40 -8.66 3.32
C GLN A 15 12.48 -8.19 2.34
N GLU A 16 12.34 -8.55 1.08
CA GLU A 16 13.32 -8.27 0.04
C GLU A 16 12.99 -7.00 -0.74
N PHE A 17 14.02 -6.17 -0.98
CA PHE A 17 13.88 -4.94 -1.75
C PHE A 17 14.06 -5.13 -3.26
N GLY A 18 14.52 -6.28 -3.73
CA GLY A 18 14.57 -6.64 -5.14
C GLY A 18 13.20 -6.62 -5.81
N PRO A 19 12.21 -7.40 -5.30
CA PRO A 19 10.83 -7.34 -5.80
C PRO A 19 10.19 -5.96 -5.70
N LYS A 20 10.48 -5.19 -4.62
CA LYS A 20 10.01 -3.80 -4.49
C LYS A 20 10.60 -2.88 -5.57
N LEU A 21 11.89 -3.02 -5.86
CA LEU A 21 12.53 -2.25 -6.93
C LEU A 21 11.90 -2.57 -8.29
N VAL A 22 11.64 -3.84 -8.58
CA VAL A 22 10.92 -4.26 -9.80
C VAL A 22 9.52 -3.63 -9.85
N ALA A 23 8.76 -3.65 -8.75
CA ALA A 23 7.45 -3.02 -8.69
C ALA A 23 7.53 -1.51 -8.94
N ALA A 24 8.50 -0.81 -8.34
CA ALA A 24 8.73 0.61 -8.57
C ALA A 24 9.06 0.92 -10.04
N LEU A 25 9.91 0.10 -10.68
CA LEU A 25 10.23 0.23 -12.10
C LEU A 25 9.00 0.00 -12.98
N LEU A 26 8.15 -0.98 -12.68
CA LEU A 26 6.88 -1.18 -13.38
C LEU A 26 5.95 0.02 -13.23
N GLY A 27 5.88 0.62 -12.04
CA GLY A 27 5.16 1.87 -11.81
C GLY A 27 5.69 3.01 -12.71
N LEU A 28 7.01 3.17 -12.81
CA LEU A 28 7.64 4.15 -13.71
C LEU A 28 7.37 3.85 -15.19
N VAL A 29 7.33 2.59 -15.59
CA VAL A 29 6.94 2.20 -16.97
C VAL A 29 5.51 2.64 -17.27
N LEU A 30 4.57 2.47 -16.34
CA LEU A 30 3.19 2.96 -16.50
C LEU A 30 3.14 4.49 -16.63
N VAL A 31 3.92 5.21 -15.82
CA VAL A 31 4.06 6.68 -15.90
C VAL A 31 4.61 7.10 -17.26
N ALA A 32 5.70 6.47 -17.71
CA ALA A 32 6.34 6.77 -18.99
C ALA A 32 5.39 6.48 -20.16
N TRP A 33 4.66 5.36 -20.09
CA TRP A 33 3.69 5.01 -21.12
C TRP A 33 2.52 5.98 -21.18
N ASP A 34 1.94 6.41 -20.05
CA ASP A 34 0.89 7.44 -20.04
C ASP A 34 1.42 8.76 -20.58
N ARG A 35 2.63 9.16 -20.21
CA ARG A 35 3.27 10.37 -20.74
C ARG A 35 3.47 10.30 -22.25
N ALA A 36 3.91 9.17 -22.77
CA ALA A 36 4.13 8.98 -24.21
C ALA A 36 2.81 8.97 -25.01
N THR A 37 1.75 8.37 -24.46
CA THR A 37 0.49 8.17 -25.18
C THR A 37 -0.53 9.28 -24.97
N GLN A 38 -0.62 9.84 -23.77
CA GLN A 38 -1.62 10.84 -23.37
C GLN A 38 -1.04 12.24 -23.20
N ARG A 39 0.30 12.37 -23.22
CA ARG A 39 1.04 13.62 -23.01
C ARG A 39 0.71 14.31 -21.67
N ARG A 40 0.23 13.58 -20.65
CA ARG A 40 -0.09 14.10 -19.32
C ARG A 40 1.06 13.86 -18.34
N TRP A 41 1.10 14.66 -17.28
CA TRP A 41 2.06 14.55 -16.18
C TRP A 41 1.43 14.02 -14.89
N ASP A 42 0.11 13.79 -14.88
CA ASP A 42 -0.65 13.41 -13.67
C ASP A 42 -0.05 12.17 -12.99
N TYR A 43 0.25 11.10 -13.77
CA TYR A 43 0.77 9.88 -13.19
C TYR A 43 2.18 10.06 -12.63
N LEU A 44 2.99 10.94 -13.23
CA LEU A 44 4.29 11.29 -12.66
C LEU A 44 4.11 11.96 -11.30
N TRP A 45 3.21 12.94 -11.20
CA TRP A 45 2.94 13.60 -9.93
C TRP A 45 2.36 12.67 -8.89
N VAL A 46 1.43 11.76 -9.26
CA VAL A 46 0.92 10.69 -8.38
C VAL A 46 2.07 9.80 -7.89
N PHE A 47 2.98 9.43 -8.81
CA PHE A 47 4.11 8.58 -8.45
C PHE A 47 5.10 9.28 -7.51
N VAL A 48 5.48 10.51 -7.81
CA VAL A 48 6.40 11.30 -6.97
C VAL A 48 5.79 11.54 -5.59
N THR A 49 4.53 12.03 -5.56
CA THR A 49 3.82 12.28 -4.30
C THR A 49 3.67 11.00 -3.47
N GLY A 50 3.28 9.89 -4.11
CA GLY A 50 3.16 8.58 -3.46
C GLY A 50 4.50 8.09 -2.91
N THR A 51 5.59 8.25 -3.66
CA THR A 51 6.93 7.87 -3.21
C THR A 51 7.34 8.65 -1.96
N VAL A 52 7.18 9.97 -1.99
CA VAL A 52 7.63 10.84 -0.89
C VAL A 52 6.73 10.70 0.33
N VAL A 53 5.41 10.76 0.15
CA VAL A 53 4.46 10.72 1.27
C VAL A 53 4.48 9.34 1.93
N TRP A 54 4.37 8.26 1.14
CA TRP A 54 4.37 6.91 1.70
C TRP A 54 5.74 6.51 2.25
N GLY A 55 6.82 6.78 1.54
CA GLY A 55 8.18 6.54 2.02
C GLY A 55 8.49 7.29 3.32
N GLY A 56 8.13 8.58 3.38
CA GLY A 56 8.25 9.38 4.59
C GLY A 56 7.40 8.86 5.75
N THR A 57 6.17 8.41 5.46
CA THR A 57 5.28 7.80 6.46
C THR A 57 5.88 6.54 7.03
N VAL A 58 6.32 5.61 6.17
CA VAL A 58 6.92 4.34 6.62
C VAL A 58 8.17 4.61 7.45
N TYR A 59 9.01 5.57 7.03
CA TYR A 59 10.17 5.99 7.83
C TYR A 59 9.77 6.50 9.21
N ALA A 60 8.75 7.37 9.29
CA ALA A 60 8.30 7.95 10.55
C ALA A 60 7.70 6.91 11.51
N ILE A 61 6.87 5.98 11.01
CA ILE A 61 6.26 4.94 11.83
C ILE A 61 7.27 3.88 12.29
N GLN A 62 8.31 3.59 11.51
CA GLN A 62 9.42 2.73 11.93
C GLN A 62 10.24 3.40 13.03
N ARG A 63 10.59 4.68 12.88
CA ARG A 63 11.31 5.45 13.91
C ARG A 63 10.58 5.52 15.24
N ARG A 64 9.25 5.42 15.22
CA ARG A 64 8.39 5.42 16.42
C ARG A 64 8.09 4.02 16.97
N GLY A 65 8.64 2.97 16.38
CA GLY A 65 8.36 1.58 16.79
C GLY A 65 6.94 1.08 16.49
N ILE A 66 6.14 1.84 15.72
CA ILE A 66 4.78 1.44 15.34
C ILE A 66 4.81 0.32 14.29
N ARG A 67 5.85 0.30 13.45
CA ARG A 67 6.11 -0.74 12.47
C ARG A 67 7.53 -1.27 12.64
N GLU A 68 7.64 -2.56 12.80
CA GLU A 68 8.91 -3.27 12.83
C GLU A 68 9.20 -3.86 11.45
N MET A 69 10.43 -3.70 10.98
CA MET A 69 10.99 -4.37 9.80
C MET A 69 12.43 -4.77 10.14
N PRO A 70 12.72 -6.06 10.24
CA PRO A 70 14.01 -6.53 10.77
C PRO A 70 15.19 -6.25 9.84
N SER A 71 14.97 -6.15 8.53
CA SER A 71 16.04 -5.94 7.56
C SER A 71 15.55 -5.18 6.32
N HIS A 72 16.49 -4.49 5.65
CA HIS A 72 16.28 -3.77 4.40
C HIS A 72 17.29 -4.28 3.36
N LEU A 73 17.16 -5.53 2.95
CA LEU A 73 18.16 -6.18 2.08
C LEU A 73 17.83 -6.02 0.60
N LEU A 74 18.85 -5.68 -0.19
CA LEU A 74 18.82 -5.73 -1.63
C LEU A 74 19.99 -6.59 -2.11
N LEU A 75 19.70 -7.74 -2.71
CA LEU A 75 20.69 -8.70 -3.17
C LEU A 75 21.73 -9.08 -2.07
N GLY A 76 21.25 -9.23 -0.84
CA GLY A 76 22.07 -9.58 0.32
C GLY A 76 22.82 -8.42 0.98
N HIS A 77 22.73 -7.19 0.45
CA HIS A 77 23.35 -6.00 1.02
C HIS A 77 22.31 -5.14 1.75
N GLU A 78 22.65 -4.66 2.94
CA GLU A 78 21.78 -3.78 3.69
C GLU A 78 21.73 -2.38 3.06
N LEU A 79 20.51 -1.89 2.85
CA LEU A 79 20.28 -0.56 2.29
C LEU A 79 20.30 0.52 3.38
N PRO A 80 20.81 1.72 3.08
CA PRO A 80 20.60 2.87 3.94
C PRO A 80 19.11 3.10 4.17
N PRO A 81 18.66 3.40 5.43
CA PRO A 81 17.24 3.48 5.76
C PRO A 81 16.44 4.42 4.86
N VAL A 82 16.99 5.57 4.50
CA VAL A 82 16.32 6.54 3.62
C VAL A 82 16.08 5.95 2.22
N VAL A 83 17.10 5.26 1.66
CA VAL A 83 16.99 4.63 0.34
C VAL A 83 15.96 3.52 0.36
N ALA A 84 15.99 2.68 1.40
CA ALA A 84 15.02 1.62 1.60
C ALA A 84 13.59 2.18 1.64
N GLN A 85 13.35 3.28 2.37
CA GLN A 85 12.02 3.86 2.47
C GLN A 85 11.55 4.56 1.18
N LEU A 86 12.46 5.12 0.39
CA LEU A 86 12.11 5.64 -0.93
C LEU A 86 11.70 4.50 -1.88
N ILE A 87 12.43 3.39 -1.89
CA ILE A 87 12.06 2.20 -2.68
C ILE A 87 10.72 1.65 -2.18
N GLN A 88 10.51 1.56 -0.87
CA GLN A 88 9.23 1.15 -0.27
C GLN A 88 8.09 2.07 -0.70
N GLY A 89 8.29 3.39 -0.63
CA GLY A 89 7.33 4.39 -1.05
C GLY A 89 6.96 4.25 -2.53
N ALA A 90 7.95 4.09 -3.38
CA ALA A 90 7.76 3.91 -4.82
C ALA A 90 7.03 2.59 -5.14
N ALA A 91 7.42 1.49 -4.52
CA ALA A 91 6.86 0.16 -4.80
C ALA A 91 5.43 -0.02 -4.28
N GLU A 92 5.20 0.29 -3.01
CA GLU A 92 3.90 0.04 -2.37
C GLU A 92 2.93 1.22 -2.59
N GLY A 93 3.34 2.44 -2.21
CA GLY A 93 2.47 3.62 -2.26
C GLY A 93 2.24 4.11 -3.68
N ALA A 94 3.32 4.52 -4.35
CA ALA A 94 3.24 5.17 -5.64
C ALA A 94 2.74 4.24 -6.74
N THR A 95 3.28 3.02 -6.85
CA THR A 95 2.88 2.07 -7.89
C THR A 95 1.44 1.64 -7.72
N MET A 96 0.98 1.35 -6.50
CA MET A 96 -0.43 1.03 -6.25
C MET A 96 -1.35 2.19 -6.61
N ALA A 97 -0.98 3.42 -6.25
CA ALA A 97 -1.76 4.61 -6.60
C ALA A 97 -1.83 4.82 -8.12
N VAL A 98 -0.71 4.68 -8.84
CA VAL A 98 -0.67 4.77 -10.31
C VAL A 98 -1.53 3.67 -10.95
N MET A 99 -1.47 2.42 -10.48
CA MET A 99 -2.36 1.36 -10.95
C MET A 99 -3.83 1.70 -10.71
N GLY A 100 -4.17 2.21 -9.53
CA GLY A 100 -5.51 2.65 -9.19
C GLY A 100 -6.03 3.74 -10.10
N VAL A 101 -5.26 4.80 -10.33
CA VAL A 101 -5.60 5.90 -11.26
C VAL A 101 -5.70 5.39 -12.69
N PHE A 102 -4.80 4.50 -13.11
CA PHE A 102 -4.82 3.91 -14.44
C PHE A 102 -6.12 3.16 -14.73
N VAL A 103 -6.56 2.33 -13.80
CA VAL A 103 -7.84 1.59 -13.90
C VAL A 103 -9.00 2.58 -13.88
N ALA A 104 -8.99 3.57 -12.96
CA ALA A 104 -10.03 4.58 -12.83
C ALA A 104 -10.23 5.40 -14.11
N ASP A 105 -9.15 5.92 -14.68
CA ASP A 105 -9.22 6.74 -15.90
C ASP A 105 -9.79 5.98 -17.08
N ARG A 106 -9.45 4.71 -17.22
CA ARG A 106 -9.99 3.87 -18.30
C ARG A 106 -11.44 3.47 -18.06
N TRP A 107 -11.82 3.27 -16.80
CA TRP A 107 -13.21 3.02 -16.43
C TRP A 107 -14.11 4.22 -16.73
N LEU A 108 -13.64 5.42 -16.46
CA LEU A 108 -14.36 6.67 -16.70
C LEU A 108 -14.40 7.05 -18.17
N THR A 109 -13.46 6.58 -19.00
CA THR A 109 -13.44 6.86 -20.44
C THR A 109 -14.39 5.93 -21.18
N ARG A 110 -15.37 6.51 -21.90
CA ARG A 110 -16.32 5.76 -22.71
C ARG A 110 -15.57 4.87 -23.73
N GLY A 111 -15.99 3.62 -23.86
CA GLY A 111 -15.37 2.63 -24.75
C GLY A 111 -14.11 1.96 -24.21
N HIS A 112 -13.57 2.36 -23.05
CA HIS A 112 -12.34 1.78 -22.50
C HIS A 112 -12.57 0.85 -21.27
N ARG A 113 -13.81 0.55 -20.91
CA ARG A 113 -14.14 -0.28 -19.72
C ARG A 113 -13.54 -1.68 -19.79
N VAL A 114 -13.49 -2.30 -20.96
CA VAL A 114 -12.84 -3.60 -21.15
C VAL A 114 -11.34 -3.50 -20.86
N ARG A 115 -10.68 -2.42 -21.30
CA ARG A 115 -9.26 -2.15 -20.99
C ARG A 115 -9.03 -1.92 -19.50
N ALA A 116 -9.96 -1.22 -18.82
CA ALA A 116 -9.92 -1.06 -17.37
C ALA A 116 -10.01 -2.41 -16.65
N PHE A 117 -10.94 -3.27 -17.06
CA PHE A 117 -11.09 -4.62 -16.51
C PHE A 117 -9.85 -5.48 -16.75
N ILE A 118 -9.31 -5.49 -17.98
CA ILE A 118 -8.06 -6.21 -18.29
C ILE A 118 -6.91 -5.70 -17.42
N ALA A 119 -6.75 -4.38 -17.28
CA ALA A 119 -5.72 -3.80 -16.44
C ALA A 119 -5.89 -4.20 -14.97
N PHE A 120 -7.12 -4.16 -14.45
CA PHE A 120 -7.42 -4.60 -13.09
C PHE A 120 -7.04 -6.07 -12.86
N VAL A 121 -7.38 -6.95 -13.79
CA VAL A 121 -7.03 -8.39 -13.72
C VAL A 121 -5.52 -8.59 -13.77
N VAL A 122 -4.82 -7.90 -14.69
CA VAL A 122 -3.35 -8.01 -14.83
C VAL A 122 -2.66 -7.49 -13.57
N PHE A 123 -3.07 -6.35 -13.04
CA PHE A 123 -2.48 -5.80 -11.80
C PHE A 123 -2.82 -6.68 -10.60
N GLY A 124 -4.06 -7.17 -10.50
CA GLY A 124 -4.46 -8.11 -9.45
C GLY A 124 -3.66 -9.40 -9.48
N ALA A 125 -3.43 -9.96 -10.68
CA ALA A 125 -2.59 -11.16 -10.85
C ALA A 125 -1.12 -10.89 -10.44
N ALA A 126 -0.55 -9.74 -10.82
CA ALA A 126 0.80 -9.35 -10.41
C ALA A 126 0.93 -9.21 -8.89
N LEU A 127 -0.06 -8.58 -8.24
CA LEU A 127 -0.12 -8.46 -6.78
C LEU A 127 -0.30 -9.83 -6.10
N ALA A 128 -1.13 -10.71 -6.65
CA ALA A 128 -1.30 -12.08 -6.14
C ALA A 128 0.00 -12.88 -6.25
N LEU A 129 0.72 -12.79 -7.37
CA LEU A 129 2.02 -13.45 -7.55
C LEU A 129 3.08 -12.91 -6.58
N SER A 130 3.02 -11.62 -6.20
CA SER A 130 3.91 -11.04 -5.20
C SER A 130 3.61 -11.48 -3.76
N SER A 131 2.53 -12.23 -3.55
CA SER A 131 2.05 -12.65 -2.22
C SER A 131 2.72 -13.92 -1.69
N TRP A 132 3.68 -14.47 -2.42
CA TRP A 132 4.39 -15.68 -2.01
C TRP A 132 5.04 -15.52 -0.62
N ARG A 133 4.90 -16.53 0.21
CA ARG A 133 5.45 -16.52 1.56
C ARG A 133 6.97 -16.57 1.55
N ALA A 134 7.61 -15.80 2.44
CA ALA A 134 9.06 -15.69 2.53
C ALA A 134 9.71 -16.67 3.51
N THR A 135 8.95 -17.62 4.03
CA THR A 135 9.45 -18.63 5.01
C THR A 135 10.77 -19.26 4.58
N GLY A 136 11.76 -19.12 5.43
CA GLY A 136 13.10 -19.70 5.18
C GLY A 136 14.10 -18.77 4.48
N VAL A 137 13.67 -17.59 3.98
CA VAL A 137 14.60 -16.64 3.32
C VAL A 137 15.52 -15.99 4.36
N HIS A 138 15.01 -15.64 5.54
CA HIS A 138 15.75 -14.96 6.60
C HIS A 138 15.59 -15.63 7.98
N GLY A 139 15.35 -16.94 8.01
CA GLY A 139 15.12 -17.67 9.25
C GLY A 139 13.71 -17.45 9.81
N GLN A 140 13.58 -17.39 11.15
CA GLN A 140 12.28 -17.26 11.82
C GLN A 140 11.78 -15.81 11.97
N GLN A 141 12.44 -14.84 11.35
CA GLN A 141 12.08 -13.43 11.50
C GLN A 141 10.87 -13.07 10.62
N VAL A 142 9.88 -12.43 11.25
CA VAL A 142 8.71 -11.90 10.56
C VAL A 142 9.11 -10.72 9.68
N GLY A 143 8.61 -10.67 8.44
CA GLY A 143 8.97 -9.63 7.48
C GLY A 143 8.57 -8.23 7.87
N SER A 144 7.38 -8.05 8.45
CA SER A 144 6.99 -6.81 9.13
C SER A 144 5.82 -7.04 10.08
N ARG A 145 5.84 -6.33 11.20
CA ARG A 145 4.74 -6.26 12.17
C ARG A 145 4.37 -4.79 12.37
N ARG A 146 3.08 -4.50 12.44
CA ARG A 146 2.59 -3.14 12.61
C ARG A 146 1.38 -3.11 13.53
N GLU A 147 1.43 -2.23 14.53
CA GLU A 147 0.28 -1.95 15.39
C GLU A 147 -0.83 -1.26 14.59
N VAL A 148 -2.05 -1.79 14.72
CA VAL A 148 -3.28 -1.20 14.17
C VAL A 148 -3.88 -0.27 15.23
N PHE A 149 -4.64 0.73 14.83
CA PHE A 149 -5.31 1.68 15.73
C PHE A 149 -4.39 2.52 16.63
N ASN A 150 -3.10 2.60 16.30
CA ASN A 150 -2.24 3.58 16.94
C ASN A 150 -2.75 5.00 16.66
N THR A 151 -2.85 5.83 17.69
CA THR A 151 -3.43 7.18 17.59
C THR A 151 -2.74 8.02 16.50
N ALA A 152 -1.41 7.94 16.37
CA ALA A 152 -0.68 8.69 15.35
C ALA A 152 -1.06 8.24 13.93
N SER A 153 -1.25 6.93 13.72
CA SER A 153 -1.69 6.37 12.44
C SER A 153 -3.11 6.82 12.10
N LEU A 154 -4.03 6.80 13.07
CA LEU A 154 -5.41 7.23 12.86
C LEU A 154 -5.51 8.73 12.54
N LEU A 155 -4.76 9.58 13.25
CA LEU A 155 -4.68 11.01 12.95
C LEU A 155 -4.10 11.27 11.56
N PHE A 156 -3.09 10.50 11.16
CA PHE A 156 -2.52 10.61 9.84
C PHE A 156 -3.51 10.23 8.74
N ILE A 157 -4.25 9.11 8.90
CA ILE A 157 -5.32 8.69 7.98
C ILE A 157 -6.39 9.79 7.89
N ALA A 158 -6.82 10.36 9.02
CA ALA A 158 -7.82 11.43 9.06
C ALA A 158 -7.32 12.69 8.31
N LEU A 159 -6.05 13.07 8.48
CA LEU A 159 -5.44 14.18 7.74
C LEU A 159 -5.45 13.93 6.24
N LEU A 160 -5.02 12.75 5.80
CA LEU A 160 -4.99 12.39 4.39
C LEU A 160 -6.40 12.33 3.77
N LEU A 161 -7.38 11.85 4.52
CA LEU A 161 -8.79 11.88 4.12
C LEU A 161 -9.27 13.33 3.95
N ALA A 162 -8.97 14.21 4.92
CA ALA A 162 -9.34 15.62 4.86
C ALA A 162 -8.76 16.34 3.63
N ILE A 163 -7.49 16.06 3.28
CA ILE A 163 -6.84 16.57 2.05
C ILE A 163 -7.63 16.12 0.81
N SER A 164 -7.97 14.83 0.74
CA SER A 164 -8.70 14.26 -0.39
C SER A 164 -10.11 14.83 -0.52
N LEU A 165 -10.82 15.00 0.60
CA LEU A 165 -12.15 15.63 0.65
C LEU A 165 -12.08 17.11 0.27
N GLY A 166 -11.06 17.83 0.72
CA GLY A 166 -10.81 19.22 0.35
C GLY A 166 -10.60 19.39 -1.16
N ALA A 167 -9.81 18.52 -1.77
CA ALA A 167 -9.61 18.52 -3.23
C ALA A 167 -10.91 18.17 -3.98
N ALA A 168 -11.65 17.17 -3.51
CA ALA A 168 -12.94 16.79 -4.09
C ALA A 168 -14.00 17.87 -3.98
N TRP A 169 -13.95 18.68 -2.91
CA TRP A 169 -14.85 19.80 -2.70
C TRP A 169 -14.53 20.96 -3.64
N ARG A 170 -13.26 21.35 -3.73
CA ARG A 170 -12.81 22.48 -4.57
C ARG A 170 -12.88 22.16 -6.06
N HIS A 171 -12.68 20.91 -6.45
CA HIS A 171 -12.56 20.48 -7.84
C HIS A 171 -13.53 19.32 -8.15
N PRO A 172 -14.79 19.61 -8.55
CA PRO A 172 -15.79 18.56 -8.81
C PRO A 172 -15.37 17.48 -9.82
N TRP A 173 -14.55 17.86 -10.82
CA TRP A 173 -13.98 16.90 -11.76
C TRP A 173 -13.02 15.88 -11.11
N CYS A 174 -12.30 16.30 -10.07
CA CYS A 174 -11.42 15.44 -9.30
C CYS A 174 -12.19 14.42 -8.47
N ARG A 175 -13.39 14.80 -7.97
CA ARG A 175 -14.22 13.92 -7.13
C ARG A 175 -14.52 12.57 -7.79
N THR A 176 -15.00 12.59 -9.03
CA THR A 176 -15.34 11.35 -9.77
C THR A 176 -14.10 10.47 -9.97
N ARG A 177 -12.95 11.10 -10.26
CA ARG A 177 -11.67 10.40 -10.45
C ARG A 177 -11.16 9.80 -9.14
N LEU A 178 -11.25 10.54 -8.01
CA LEU A 178 -10.91 10.04 -6.68
C LEU A 178 -11.78 8.87 -6.25
N VAL A 179 -13.11 8.94 -6.48
CA VAL A 179 -14.03 7.83 -6.17
C VAL A 179 -13.70 6.60 -7.01
N ALA A 180 -13.46 6.77 -8.31
CA ALA A 180 -13.10 5.64 -9.18
C ALA A 180 -11.74 5.04 -8.79
N MET A 181 -10.77 5.87 -8.43
CA MET A 181 -9.47 5.44 -7.90
C MET A 181 -9.63 4.67 -6.59
N PHE A 182 -10.45 5.17 -5.66
CA PHE A 182 -10.74 4.51 -4.40
C PHE A 182 -11.28 3.10 -4.63
N VAL A 183 -12.32 2.95 -5.46
CA VAL A 183 -12.91 1.65 -5.79
C VAL A 183 -11.88 0.70 -6.43
N ALA A 184 -11.06 1.21 -7.36
CA ALA A 184 -10.01 0.41 -7.98
C ALA A 184 -8.97 -0.07 -6.96
N ILE A 185 -8.51 0.82 -6.05
CA ILE A 185 -7.52 0.48 -5.03
C ILE A 185 -8.11 -0.49 -3.98
N VAL A 186 -9.36 -0.30 -3.54
CA VAL A 186 -10.04 -1.26 -2.65
C VAL A 186 -10.07 -2.65 -3.29
N GLY A 187 -10.44 -2.73 -4.57
CA GLY A 187 -10.45 -4.01 -5.28
C GLY A 187 -9.06 -4.64 -5.41
N LEU A 188 -8.04 -3.89 -5.83
CA LEU A 188 -6.67 -4.38 -5.94
C LEU A 188 -6.08 -4.76 -4.57
N GLY A 189 -6.34 -3.94 -3.54
CA GLY A 189 -5.93 -4.20 -2.16
C GLY A 189 -6.59 -5.47 -1.59
N ALA A 190 -7.87 -5.70 -1.92
CA ALA A 190 -8.58 -6.92 -1.52
C ALA A 190 -7.96 -8.16 -2.18
N VAL A 191 -7.72 -8.13 -3.51
CA VAL A 191 -7.04 -9.23 -4.21
C VAL A 191 -5.68 -9.51 -3.60
N TRP A 192 -4.88 -8.47 -3.36
CA TRP A 192 -3.55 -8.60 -2.77
C TRP A 192 -3.60 -9.18 -1.35
N THR A 193 -4.47 -8.64 -0.49
CA THR A 193 -4.62 -9.11 0.91
C THR A 193 -5.11 -10.55 0.97
N VAL A 194 -6.14 -10.91 0.19
CA VAL A 194 -6.67 -12.28 0.15
C VAL A 194 -5.61 -13.26 -0.33
N ALA A 195 -4.85 -12.91 -1.38
CA ALA A 195 -3.75 -13.74 -1.87
C ALA A 195 -2.68 -13.96 -0.79
N GLN A 196 -2.31 -12.92 -0.03
CA GLN A 196 -1.35 -13.02 1.08
C GLN A 196 -1.88 -13.92 2.22
N VAL A 197 -3.17 -13.81 2.56
CA VAL A 197 -3.80 -14.65 3.58
C VAL A 197 -3.82 -16.11 3.14
N ILE A 198 -4.21 -16.39 1.89
CA ILE A 198 -4.22 -17.77 1.33
C ILE A 198 -2.81 -18.35 1.30
N ALA A 199 -1.81 -17.55 0.94
CA ALA A 199 -0.41 -17.97 0.96
C ALA A 199 0.16 -18.13 2.39
N GLY A 200 -0.61 -17.83 3.43
CA GLY A 200 -0.17 -17.85 4.84
C GLY A 200 0.85 -16.77 5.18
N GLY A 201 1.00 -15.75 4.33
CA GLY A 201 1.95 -14.64 4.51
C GLY A 201 1.34 -13.39 5.16
N ARG A 202 0.09 -13.43 5.62
CA ARG A 202 -0.55 -12.31 6.31
C ARG A 202 -1.59 -12.77 7.31
N TRP A 203 -1.49 -12.24 8.55
CA TRP A 203 -2.42 -12.54 9.63
C TRP A 203 -2.51 -11.38 10.62
N VAL A 204 -3.36 -11.52 11.63
CA VAL A 204 -3.49 -10.57 12.73
C VAL A 204 -3.10 -11.26 14.04
N GLU A 205 -2.35 -10.57 14.88
CA GLU A 205 -1.99 -10.98 16.24
C GLU A 205 -2.65 -10.06 17.26
N VAL A 206 -2.97 -10.64 18.41
CA VAL A 206 -3.57 -9.96 19.57
C VAL A 206 -2.68 -10.22 20.78
N GLY A 207 -2.37 -9.17 21.51
CA GLY A 207 -1.60 -9.28 22.76
C GLY A 207 -1.06 -7.94 23.20
N SER A 208 -0.23 -7.98 24.27
CA SER A 208 0.47 -6.80 24.76
C SER A 208 1.94 -7.14 24.97
N GLU A 209 2.79 -6.65 24.09
CA GLU A 209 4.26 -6.75 24.28
C GLU A 209 4.73 -5.96 25.51
N ALA A 210 4.06 -4.84 25.82
CA ALA A 210 4.39 -3.99 26.96
C ALA A 210 4.25 -4.69 28.32
N SER A 211 3.43 -5.74 28.40
CA SER A 211 3.21 -6.54 29.63
C SER A 211 3.93 -7.90 29.64
N GLY A 212 4.83 -8.15 28.69
CA GLY A 212 5.51 -9.46 28.55
C GLY A 212 4.58 -10.62 28.17
N GLY A 213 3.37 -10.29 27.67
CA GLY A 213 2.39 -11.25 27.22
C GLY A 213 2.73 -11.85 25.84
N SER A 214 2.37 -13.11 25.62
CA SER A 214 2.53 -13.75 24.32
C SER A 214 1.52 -13.21 23.31
N LEU A 215 1.99 -12.90 22.11
CA LEU A 215 1.11 -12.58 20.97
C LEU A 215 0.44 -13.87 20.47
N GLN A 216 -0.86 -13.80 20.21
CA GLN A 216 -1.66 -14.93 19.72
C GLN A 216 -2.34 -14.56 18.41
N HIS A 217 -2.52 -15.56 17.54
CA HIS A 217 -3.30 -15.38 16.33
C HIS A 217 -4.73 -14.95 16.64
N ALA A 218 -5.20 -13.90 16.01
CA ALA A 218 -6.57 -13.44 16.12
C ALA A 218 -7.55 -14.46 15.53
N ARG A 219 -8.78 -14.46 16.06
CA ARG A 219 -9.88 -15.28 15.49
C ARG A 219 -10.17 -14.84 14.04
N PRO A 220 -10.64 -15.75 13.16
CA PRO A 220 -10.87 -15.45 11.75
C PRO A 220 -11.76 -14.23 11.50
N ALA A 221 -12.83 -14.06 12.26
CA ALA A 221 -13.73 -12.90 12.13
C ALA A 221 -13.03 -11.58 12.47
N LEU A 222 -12.21 -11.54 13.52
CA LEU A 222 -11.42 -10.35 13.87
C LEU A 222 -10.34 -10.08 12.82
N THR A 223 -9.66 -11.12 12.35
CA THR A 223 -8.69 -11.01 11.24
C THR A 223 -9.34 -10.39 10.01
N ALA A 224 -10.52 -10.88 9.59
CA ALA A 224 -11.24 -10.33 8.45
C ALA A 224 -11.64 -8.85 8.65
N ALA A 225 -12.12 -8.48 9.83
CA ALA A 225 -12.48 -7.10 10.15
C ALA A 225 -11.26 -6.16 10.10
N ILE A 226 -10.14 -6.56 10.72
CA ILE A 226 -8.91 -5.76 10.76
C ILE A 226 -8.29 -5.62 9.36
N LEU A 227 -8.23 -6.70 8.58
CA LEU A 227 -7.72 -6.63 7.21
C LEU A 227 -8.67 -5.85 6.29
N GLY A 228 -9.99 -5.89 6.53
CA GLY A 228 -10.95 -5.03 5.85
C GLY A 228 -10.71 -3.54 6.15
N PHE A 229 -10.48 -3.19 7.42
CA PHE A 229 -10.09 -1.84 7.82
C PHE A 229 -8.78 -1.40 7.12
N ASP A 230 -7.77 -2.25 7.12
CA ASP A 230 -6.49 -1.96 6.45
C ASP A 230 -6.66 -1.68 4.95
N ILE A 231 -7.45 -2.50 4.24
CA ILE A 231 -7.72 -2.30 2.80
C ILE A 231 -8.38 -0.95 2.53
N VAL A 232 -9.41 -0.61 3.32
CA VAL A 232 -10.22 0.60 3.08
C VAL A 232 -9.50 1.86 3.54
N PHE A 233 -9.01 1.86 4.77
CA PHE A 233 -8.50 3.08 5.40
C PHE A 233 -6.99 3.22 5.24
N GLU A 234 -6.21 2.18 5.47
CA GLU A 234 -4.76 2.28 5.48
C GLU A 234 -4.13 2.09 4.09
N ILE A 235 -4.87 1.53 3.13
CA ILE A 235 -4.44 1.44 1.74
C ILE A 235 -5.23 2.44 0.90
N ALA A 236 -6.54 2.25 0.71
CA ALA A 236 -7.26 3.03 -0.28
C ALA A 236 -7.37 4.52 0.09
N VAL A 237 -7.77 4.86 1.33
CA VAL A 237 -7.89 6.25 1.78
C VAL A 237 -6.53 6.94 1.80
N VAL A 238 -5.47 6.26 2.26
CA VAL A 238 -4.12 6.83 2.35
C VAL A 238 -3.53 7.16 0.98
N TYR A 239 -3.92 6.47 -0.08
CA TYR A 239 -3.36 6.72 -1.42
C TYR A 239 -4.12 7.76 -2.24
N LEU A 240 -5.35 8.14 -1.85
CA LEU A 240 -6.11 9.19 -2.54
C LEU A 240 -5.39 10.55 -2.59
N PRO A 241 -4.71 11.02 -1.53
CA PRO A 241 -3.98 12.28 -1.55
C PRO A 241 -2.90 12.36 -2.62
N PHE A 242 -2.35 11.23 -3.08
CA PHE A 242 -1.30 11.25 -4.10
C PHE A 242 -1.81 11.79 -5.44
N LEU A 243 -3.13 11.65 -5.69
CA LEU A 243 -3.81 12.34 -6.79
C LEU A 243 -4.28 13.74 -6.39
N ALA A 244 -4.66 13.96 -5.14
CA ALA A 244 -5.26 15.21 -4.66
C ALA A 244 -4.22 16.32 -4.44
N ILE A 245 -3.07 16.01 -3.84
CA ILE A 245 -2.02 17.00 -3.50
C ILE A 245 -1.51 17.79 -4.72
N PRO A 246 -1.20 17.17 -5.88
CA PRO A 246 -0.74 17.93 -7.03
C PRO A 246 -1.77 18.85 -7.66
N ILE A 247 -3.04 18.76 -7.24
CA ILE A 247 -4.17 19.53 -7.78
C ILE A 247 -4.47 20.73 -6.88
N LEU A 248 -4.16 20.64 -5.58
CA LEU A 248 -4.34 21.71 -4.59
C LEU A 248 -3.26 22.76 -4.67
#